data_6792535dee303fd396ea25e1a262caf5
#
_entry.id   6792535dee303fd396ea25e1a262caf5
#
_cell.length_a   1.000
_cell.length_b   1.000
_cell.length_c   1.000
_cell.angle_alpha   90.00
_cell.angle_beta   90.00
_cell.angle_gamma   90.00
#
_symmetry.space_group_name_H-M   'P 1'
#
loop_
_entity.id
_entity.type
_entity.pdbx_description
1 polymer ?
#
loop_
_entity_poly.entity_id
_entity_poly.type
_entity_poly.pdbx_seq_one_letter_code
_entity_poly.pdbx_strand_id
1 'polypeptide(L)'
;MEESRIFEGKTSTQAIEKGLKELGISREEAEIEILENEEKRSFFSILEPRTVKVKITKKEKKEVIKNQKAKKQIDTKTAEICKEKIEKFLSDFFKSQNYGKIEYKVYYDKFYIYVDIEGNNTNYLIGYRGEVLNSLQTILNCIIRSENIDKIKVILNVSGYKEKRKKSLEELAEKISKTVIRTQKRVILEPMPAYERKIIHSKLQDNPKVATESIGEEPNRKVVIFLKK
;
A
#
# COMPACT_ATOMS: atom_id res chain seq x y z
N MET A 1 -15.33 -26.91 -11.41
CA MET A 1 -16.77 -26.60 -11.21
C MET A 1 -16.92 -26.12 -9.78
N GLU A 2 -17.37 -24.88 -9.60
CA GLU A 2 -17.64 -24.33 -8.27
C GLU A 2 -18.82 -25.08 -7.63
N GLU A 3 -18.56 -25.88 -6.62
CA GLU A 3 -19.60 -26.59 -5.86
C GLU A 3 -20.25 -25.60 -4.91
N SER A 4 -21.34 -24.99 -5.35
CA SER A 4 -22.16 -24.12 -4.48
C SER A 4 -23.39 -24.87 -4.01
N ARG A 5 -23.70 -24.82 -2.70
CA ARG A 5 -24.90 -25.44 -2.11
C ARG A 5 -25.67 -24.43 -1.27
N ILE A 6 -26.99 -24.58 -1.24
CA ILE A 6 -27.90 -23.73 -0.47
C ILE A 6 -28.31 -24.46 0.80
N PHE A 7 -28.19 -23.78 1.93
CA PHE A 7 -28.54 -24.29 3.26
C PHE A 7 -29.61 -23.40 3.89
N GLU A 8 -30.53 -24.03 4.60
CA GLU A 8 -31.63 -23.36 5.27
C GLU A 8 -31.51 -23.51 6.79
N GLY A 9 -31.87 -22.44 7.51
CA GLY A 9 -31.88 -22.42 8.97
C GLY A 9 -32.89 -21.40 9.52
N LYS A 10 -33.19 -21.47 10.80
CA LYS A 10 -34.09 -20.50 11.47
C LYS A 10 -33.42 -19.12 11.59
N THR A 11 -32.09 -19.06 11.57
CA THR A 11 -31.27 -17.83 11.55
C THR A 11 -30.14 -18.00 10.56
N SER A 12 -29.58 -16.88 10.10
CA SER A 12 -28.42 -16.86 9.20
C SER A 12 -27.22 -17.63 9.80
N THR A 13 -26.96 -17.46 11.08
CA THR A 13 -25.88 -18.17 11.81
C THR A 13 -26.10 -19.67 11.79
N GLN A 14 -27.31 -20.15 12.03
CA GLN A 14 -27.65 -21.57 12.06
C GLN A 14 -27.56 -22.21 10.68
N ALA A 15 -27.98 -21.50 9.62
CA ALA A 15 -27.82 -21.96 8.23
C ALA A 15 -26.34 -22.06 7.83
N ILE A 16 -25.52 -21.08 8.24
CA ILE A 16 -24.08 -21.07 7.98
C ILE A 16 -23.38 -22.23 8.71
N GLU A 17 -23.61 -22.42 10.00
CA GLU A 17 -22.98 -23.50 10.79
C GLU A 17 -23.35 -24.87 10.24
N LYS A 18 -24.61 -25.07 9.89
CA LYS A 18 -25.08 -26.31 9.28
C LYS A 18 -24.36 -26.59 7.95
N GLY A 19 -24.23 -25.56 7.09
CA GLY A 19 -23.57 -25.71 5.80
C GLY A 19 -22.08 -25.94 5.91
N LEU A 20 -21.38 -25.25 6.82
CA LEU A 20 -19.96 -25.45 7.05
C LEU A 20 -19.66 -26.86 7.58
N LYS A 21 -20.51 -27.36 8.49
CA LYS A 21 -20.40 -28.72 9.05
C LYS A 21 -20.63 -29.79 7.99
N GLU A 22 -21.64 -29.61 7.13
CA GLU A 22 -22.00 -30.58 6.08
C GLU A 22 -20.96 -30.60 4.91
N LEU A 23 -20.37 -29.44 4.62
CA LEU A 23 -19.31 -29.33 3.60
C LEU A 23 -17.93 -29.68 4.17
N GLY A 24 -17.77 -29.82 5.47
CA GLY A 24 -16.49 -30.14 6.12
C GLY A 24 -15.41 -29.07 5.92
N ILE A 25 -15.82 -27.81 5.82
CA ILE A 25 -14.93 -26.67 5.55
C ILE A 25 -14.99 -25.63 6.68
N SER A 26 -13.88 -24.89 6.88
CA SER A 26 -13.84 -23.80 7.83
C SER A 26 -14.53 -22.55 7.26
N ARG A 27 -14.93 -21.61 8.13
CA ARG A 27 -15.55 -20.34 7.72
C ARG A 27 -14.64 -19.50 6.81
N GLU A 28 -13.32 -19.66 6.96
CA GLU A 28 -12.32 -18.94 6.14
C GLU A 28 -12.21 -19.50 4.71
N GLU A 29 -12.56 -20.78 4.54
CA GLU A 29 -12.55 -21.49 3.26
C GLU A 29 -13.90 -21.42 2.52
N ALA A 30 -14.89 -20.75 3.09
CA ALA A 30 -16.22 -20.60 2.53
C ALA A 30 -16.47 -19.17 2.02
N GLU A 31 -17.10 -19.03 0.87
CA GLU A 31 -17.77 -17.80 0.44
C GLU A 31 -19.26 -17.94 0.74
N ILE A 32 -19.79 -17.00 1.53
CA ILE A 32 -21.13 -17.09 2.10
C ILE A 32 -21.96 -15.94 1.56
N GLU A 33 -23.03 -16.26 0.84
CA GLU A 33 -24.00 -15.31 0.30
C GLU A 33 -25.37 -15.56 0.94
N ILE A 34 -25.92 -14.55 1.61
CA ILE A 34 -27.25 -14.63 2.21
C ILE A 34 -28.27 -14.26 1.15
N LEU A 35 -29.10 -15.24 0.75
CA LEU A 35 -30.10 -15.08 -0.32
C LEU A 35 -31.40 -14.46 0.20
N GLU A 36 -31.78 -14.75 1.43
CA GLU A 36 -32.96 -14.19 2.09
C GLU A 36 -32.61 -13.70 3.48
N ASN A 37 -32.87 -12.43 3.76
CA ASN A 37 -32.58 -11.78 5.03
C ASN A 37 -33.86 -11.63 5.87
N GLU A 38 -33.76 -11.77 7.17
CA GLU A 38 -34.89 -11.62 8.12
C GLU A 38 -35.62 -10.26 8.02
N GLU A 39 -34.92 -9.23 7.49
CA GLU A 39 -35.39 -7.84 7.43
C GLU A 39 -36.29 -7.51 6.23
N LYS A 40 -36.39 -8.36 5.21
CA LYS A 40 -37.19 -8.11 4.00
C LYS A 40 -38.46 -8.96 3.97
N ARG A 41 -39.37 -8.75 4.91
CA ARG A 41 -40.67 -9.40 4.87
C ARG A 41 -41.77 -8.46 4.38
N SER A 42 -42.52 -8.92 3.38
CA SER A 42 -43.81 -8.38 3.01
C SER A 42 -44.83 -8.77 4.10
N PHE A 43 -45.76 -7.91 4.38
CA PHE A 43 -46.83 -8.07 5.38
C PHE A 43 -47.67 -9.37 5.22
N PHE A 44 -47.60 -10.03 4.08
CA PHE A 44 -48.37 -11.24 3.76
C PHE A 44 -47.73 -12.57 4.18
N SER A 45 -46.48 -12.59 4.64
CA SER A 45 -45.75 -13.86 4.95
C SER A 45 -45.66 -14.18 6.45
N ILE A 46 -46.58 -13.69 7.27
CA ILE A 46 -46.56 -13.86 8.74
C ILE A 46 -46.86 -15.31 9.18
N LEU A 47 -47.42 -16.13 8.30
CA LEU A 47 -47.84 -17.54 8.61
C LEU A 47 -46.82 -18.61 8.22
N GLU A 48 -45.73 -18.28 7.55
CA GLU A 48 -44.70 -19.29 7.19
C GLU A 48 -43.58 -19.39 8.20
N PRO A 49 -43.03 -20.61 8.42
CA PRO A 49 -41.90 -20.78 9.36
C PRO A 49 -40.69 -19.99 8.92
N ARG A 50 -40.04 -19.32 9.86
CA ARG A 50 -38.83 -18.50 9.62
C ARG A 50 -37.69 -19.37 9.11
N THR A 51 -37.37 -19.25 7.82
CA THR A 51 -36.22 -19.89 7.20
C THR A 51 -35.37 -18.87 6.49
N VAL A 52 -34.08 -18.87 6.79
CA VAL A 52 -33.07 -18.07 6.08
C VAL A 52 -32.29 -18.99 5.17
N LYS A 53 -32.12 -18.60 3.91
CA LYS A 53 -31.38 -19.33 2.90
C LYS A 53 -30.00 -18.71 2.73
N VAL A 54 -28.98 -19.53 2.85
CA VAL A 54 -27.58 -19.14 2.70
C VAL A 54 -26.92 -20.03 1.64
N LYS A 55 -26.34 -19.41 0.64
CA LYS A 55 -25.53 -20.11 -0.36
C LYS A 55 -24.09 -20.14 0.12
N ILE A 56 -23.53 -21.32 0.25
CA ILE A 56 -22.14 -21.54 0.62
C ILE A 56 -21.41 -22.14 -0.57
N THR A 57 -20.39 -21.46 -1.02
CA THR A 57 -19.49 -21.89 -2.09
C THR A 57 -18.13 -22.18 -1.45
N LYS A 58 -17.61 -23.38 -1.66
CA LYS A 58 -16.23 -23.70 -1.26
C LYS A 58 -15.29 -22.82 -2.07
N LYS A 59 -14.56 -21.93 -1.40
CA LYS A 59 -13.43 -21.25 -2.04
C LYS A 59 -12.47 -22.34 -2.47
N GLU A 60 -12.33 -22.59 -3.78
CA GLU A 60 -11.12 -23.25 -4.22
C GLU A 60 -9.98 -22.51 -3.52
N LYS A 61 -9.03 -23.24 -2.93
CA LYS A 61 -7.72 -22.70 -2.61
C LYS A 61 -7.12 -22.20 -3.93
N LYS A 62 -7.62 -21.08 -4.44
CA LYS A 62 -6.76 -20.13 -5.10
C LYS A 62 -5.77 -19.87 -3.99
N GLU A 63 -4.62 -20.60 -4.05
CA GLU A 63 -3.42 -20.12 -3.39
C GLU A 63 -3.56 -18.63 -3.46
N VAL A 64 -3.57 -17.97 -2.28
CA VAL A 64 -3.32 -16.55 -2.22
C VAL A 64 -1.94 -16.46 -2.88
N ILE A 65 -1.95 -16.43 -4.19
CA ILE A 65 -0.91 -15.83 -4.97
C ILE A 65 -0.99 -14.39 -4.43
N LYS A 66 -0.35 -14.20 -3.24
CA LYS A 66 0.26 -12.92 -2.98
C LYS A 66 0.81 -12.58 -4.34
N ASN A 67 0.28 -11.54 -4.98
CA ASN A 67 0.80 -10.96 -6.19
C ASN A 67 2.22 -10.44 -5.91
N GLN A 68 3.10 -11.31 -5.48
CA GLN A 68 4.48 -11.37 -5.90
C GLN A 68 4.38 -11.84 -7.36
N LYS A 69 3.97 -10.90 -8.25
CA LYS A 69 4.36 -10.99 -9.66
C LYS A 69 5.82 -11.38 -9.58
N ALA A 70 6.15 -12.62 -9.95
CA ALA A 70 7.51 -13.10 -9.93
C ALA A 70 8.31 -12.01 -10.65
N LYS A 71 9.14 -11.29 -9.90
CA LYS A 71 9.94 -10.19 -10.46
C LYS A 71 10.83 -10.89 -11.47
N LYS A 72 10.54 -10.73 -12.77
CA LYS A 72 11.45 -11.22 -13.79
C LYS A 72 12.80 -10.57 -13.54
N GLN A 73 13.82 -11.39 -13.45
CA GLN A 73 15.19 -10.89 -13.37
C GLN A 73 15.47 -10.02 -14.60
N ILE A 74 16.18 -8.94 -14.37
CA ILE A 74 16.61 -8.03 -15.43
C ILE A 74 17.71 -8.74 -16.21
N ASP A 75 17.59 -8.81 -17.52
CA ASP A 75 18.70 -9.23 -18.38
C ASP A 75 19.83 -8.19 -18.31
N THR A 76 21.08 -8.68 -18.22
CA THR A 76 22.27 -7.83 -18.02
C THR A 76 22.41 -6.79 -19.14
N LYS A 77 22.14 -7.18 -20.40
CA LYS A 77 22.19 -6.24 -21.54
C LYS A 77 21.17 -5.13 -21.40
N THR A 78 19.96 -5.48 -20.99
CA THR A 78 18.87 -4.51 -20.75
C THR A 78 19.18 -3.57 -19.60
N ALA A 79 19.79 -4.09 -18.51
CA ALA A 79 20.20 -3.27 -17.38
C ALA A 79 21.29 -2.25 -17.76
N GLU A 80 22.27 -2.66 -18.57
CA GLU A 80 23.32 -1.76 -19.06
C GLU A 80 22.77 -0.64 -19.96
N ILE A 81 21.89 -0.97 -20.91
CA ILE A 81 21.22 0.04 -21.75
C ILE A 81 20.47 1.06 -20.90
N CYS A 82 19.71 0.58 -19.91
CA CYS A 82 19.00 1.47 -19.00
C CYS A 82 19.93 2.35 -18.16
N LYS A 83 21.02 1.77 -17.67
CA LYS A 83 22.05 2.50 -16.91
C LYS A 83 22.66 3.60 -17.76
N GLU A 84 23.11 3.32 -18.97
CA GLU A 84 23.69 4.31 -19.89
C GLU A 84 22.73 5.47 -20.17
N LYS A 85 21.43 5.19 -20.39
CA LYS A 85 20.42 6.22 -20.59
C LYS A 85 20.23 7.11 -19.38
N ILE A 86 20.21 6.52 -18.19
CA ILE A 86 20.10 7.27 -16.93
C ILE A 86 21.33 8.12 -16.73
N GLU A 87 22.54 7.58 -16.94
CA GLU A 87 23.79 8.33 -16.81
C GLU A 87 23.87 9.49 -17.80
N LYS A 88 23.46 9.28 -19.05
CA LYS A 88 23.37 10.34 -20.06
C LYS A 88 22.40 11.44 -19.61
N PHE A 89 21.19 11.06 -19.20
CA PHE A 89 20.21 12.04 -18.72
C PHE A 89 20.74 12.84 -17.53
N LEU A 90 21.31 12.17 -16.53
CA LEU A 90 21.86 12.85 -15.34
C LEU A 90 23.04 13.76 -15.69
N SER A 91 23.91 13.32 -16.60
CA SER A 91 25.02 14.15 -17.10
C SER A 91 24.51 15.44 -17.75
N ASP A 92 23.53 15.33 -18.66
CA ASP A 92 22.97 16.48 -19.35
C ASP A 92 22.17 17.38 -18.38
N PHE A 93 21.41 16.77 -17.47
CA PHE A 93 20.65 17.48 -16.44
C PHE A 93 21.55 18.31 -15.52
N PHE A 94 22.64 17.72 -15.01
CA PHE A 94 23.55 18.44 -14.11
C PHE A 94 24.47 19.43 -14.82
N LYS A 95 24.82 19.21 -16.09
CA LYS A 95 25.58 20.18 -16.89
C LYS A 95 24.78 21.44 -17.20
N SER A 96 23.47 21.30 -17.41
CA SER A 96 22.59 22.43 -17.75
C SER A 96 22.35 23.37 -16.56
N GLN A 97 22.66 22.94 -15.35
CA GLN A 97 22.35 23.63 -14.11
C GLN A 97 23.65 23.89 -13.31
N ASN A 98 23.79 25.06 -12.78
CA ASN A 98 24.98 25.44 -11.98
C ASN A 98 24.81 25.02 -10.49
N TYR A 99 24.58 23.73 -10.26
CA TYR A 99 24.25 23.18 -8.93
C TYR A 99 25.46 22.89 -8.02
N GLY A 100 26.67 23.30 -8.43
CA GLY A 100 27.88 22.96 -7.70
C GLY A 100 28.36 21.53 -7.99
N LYS A 101 29.24 21.03 -7.14
CA LYS A 101 29.82 19.69 -7.31
C LYS A 101 28.82 18.61 -6.85
N ILE A 102 28.24 17.89 -7.81
CA ILE A 102 27.36 16.75 -7.58
C ILE A 102 28.06 15.52 -8.11
N GLU A 103 28.04 14.48 -7.33
CA GLU A 103 28.50 13.14 -7.69
C GLU A 103 27.32 12.21 -7.73
N TYR A 104 27.24 11.33 -8.73
CA TYR A 104 26.20 10.33 -8.83
C TYR A 104 26.80 8.98 -9.24
N LYS A 105 26.17 7.90 -8.75
CA LYS A 105 26.48 6.52 -9.12
C LYS A 105 25.23 5.82 -9.57
N VAL A 106 25.32 5.13 -10.71
CA VAL A 106 24.24 4.31 -11.25
C VAL A 106 24.72 2.87 -11.26
N TYR A 107 23.98 1.99 -10.59
CA TYR A 107 24.26 0.57 -10.54
C TYR A 107 22.95 -0.23 -10.54
N TYR A 108 23.00 -1.52 -10.74
CA TYR A 108 21.81 -2.36 -10.81
C TYR A 108 22.03 -3.70 -10.10
N ASP A 109 20.91 -4.29 -9.70
CA ASP A 109 20.81 -5.67 -9.24
C ASP A 109 19.89 -6.48 -10.17
N LYS A 110 19.46 -7.66 -9.71
CA LYS A 110 18.54 -8.54 -10.46
C LYS A 110 17.15 -7.92 -10.70
N PHE A 111 16.77 -6.85 -9.99
CA PHE A 111 15.39 -6.35 -9.94
C PHE A 111 15.25 -4.85 -10.08
N TYR A 112 16.29 -4.08 -9.79
CA TYR A 112 16.24 -2.62 -9.71
C TYR A 112 17.48 -1.97 -10.30
N ILE A 113 17.30 -0.73 -10.75
CA ILE A 113 18.42 0.18 -11.02
C ILE A 113 18.44 1.18 -9.87
N TYR A 114 19.62 1.37 -9.29
CA TYR A 114 19.85 2.30 -8.20
C TYR A 114 20.60 3.51 -8.70
N VAL A 115 20.17 4.66 -8.23
CA VAL A 115 20.81 5.95 -8.49
C VAL A 115 21.07 6.62 -7.16
N ASP A 116 22.32 6.72 -6.77
CA ASP A 116 22.74 7.46 -5.58
C ASP A 116 23.34 8.79 -6.01
N ILE A 117 22.84 9.89 -5.45
CA ILE A 117 23.29 11.26 -5.70
C ILE A 117 23.81 11.83 -4.38
N GLU A 118 25.03 12.33 -4.40
CA GLU A 118 25.68 13.00 -3.28
C GLU A 118 26.26 14.34 -3.69
N GLY A 119 26.38 15.29 -2.78
CA GLY A 119 26.96 16.59 -3.03
C GLY A 119 26.68 17.59 -1.92
N ASN A 120 27.36 18.75 -1.98
CA ASN A 120 27.31 19.73 -0.92
C ASN A 120 25.98 20.50 -0.82
N ASN A 121 25.13 20.50 -1.86
CA ASN A 121 23.92 21.30 -1.90
C ASN A 121 22.76 20.55 -2.58
N THR A 122 22.50 19.33 -2.12
CA THR A 122 21.48 18.44 -2.71
C THR A 122 20.05 18.74 -2.27
N ASN A 123 19.82 19.72 -1.38
CA ASN A 123 18.51 20.03 -0.84
C ASN A 123 17.47 20.39 -1.92
N TYR A 124 17.88 21.04 -3.00
CA TYR A 124 17.00 21.36 -4.12
C TYR A 124 16.56 20.12 -4.91
N LEU A 125 17.37 19.05 -4.95
CA LEU A 125 17.00 17.77 -5.55
C LEU A 125 16.02 16.97 -4.66
N ILE A 126 15.98 17.26 -3.38
CA ILE A 126 15.02 16.69 -2.46
C ILE A 126 13.70 17.45 -2.53
N GLY A 127 13.77 18.78 -2.46
CA GLY A 127 12.62 19.66 -2.42
C GLY A 127 11.81 19.55 -1.13
N TYR A 128 10.65 20.20 -1.10
CA TYR A 128 9.77 20.15 0.04
C TYR A 128 9.28 18.73 0.28
N ARG A 129 9.64 18.15 1.43
CA ARG A 129 9.26 16.77 1.83
C ARG A 129 9.58 15.68 0.80
N GLY A 130 10.57 15.90 -0.06
CA GLY A 130 10.96 14.91 -1.07
C GLY A 130 10.14 14.96 -2.36
N GLU A 131 9.37 16.02 -2.61
CA GLU A 131 8.56 16.16 -3.84
C GLU A 131 9.44 16.17 -5.10
N VAL A 132 10.54 16.92 -5.10
CA VAL A 132 11.47 16.97 -6.24
C VAL A 132 12.13 15.61 -6.46
N LEU A 133 12.57 14.97 -5.38
CA LEU A 133 13.14 13.62 -5.43
C LEU A 133 12.17 12.60 -6.04
N ASN A 134 10.89 12.63 -5.64
CA ASN A 134 9.88 11.72 -6.15
C ASN A 134 9.57 12.01 -7.63
N SER A 135 9.54 13.29 -8.03
CA SER A 135 9.35 13.70 -9.41
C SER A 135 10.52 13.26 -10.29
N LEU A 136 11.76 13.47 -9.84
CA LEU A 136 12.95 13.00 -10.54
C LEU A 136 12.98 11.47 -10.66
N GLN A 137 12.64 10.73 -9.59
CA GLN A 137 12.50 9.26 -9.65
C GLN A 137 11.44 8.83 -10.67
N THR A 138 10.35 9.58 -10.80
CA THR A 138 9.31 9.32 -11.80
C THR A 138 9.83 9.52 -13.20
N ILE A 139 10.56 10.62 -13.46
CA ILE A 139 11.19 10.90 -14.76
C ILE A 139 12.16 9.77 -15.13
N LEU A 140 13.04 9.36 -14.21
CA LEU A 140 13.97 8.25 -14.43
C LEU A 140 13.25 6.94 -14.76
N ASN A 141 12.13 6.65 -14.09
CA ASN A 141 11.29 5.49 -14.42
C ASN A 141 10.65 5.62 -15.81
N CYS A 142 10.26 6.82 -16.24
CA CYS A 142 9.71 7.04 -17.58
C CYS A 142 10.76 6.84 -18.68
N ILE A 143 12.00 7.28 -18.46
CA ILE A 143 13.12 7.10 -19.40
C ILE A 143 13.35 5.62 -19.71
N ILE A 144 13.33 4.75 -18.70
CA ILE A 144 13.53 3.31 -18.90
C ILE A 144 12.30 2.60 -19.49
N ARG A 145 11.08 3.10 -19.23
CA ARG A 145 9.85 2.52 -19.79
C ARG A 145 9.73 2.70 -21.30
N SER A 146 10.34 3.72 -21.88
CA SER A 146 10.32 3.97 -23.33
C SER A 146 10.88 2.81 -24.17
N GLU A 147 11.54 1.84 -23.54
CA GLU A 147 12.16 0.66 -24.18
C GLU A 147 11.29 -0.61 -24.07
N ASN A 148 9.98 -0.51 -23.85
CA ASN A 148 9.10 -1.67 -23.61
C ASN A 148 9.52 -2.54 -22.40
N ILE A 149 10.24 -1.97 -21.45
CA ILE A 149 10.75 -2.66 -20.27
C ILE A 149 9.84 -2.34 -19.07
N ASP A 150 8.63 -2.87 -19.08
CA ASP A 150 7.59 -2.56 -18.08
C ASP A 150 7.90 -3.03 -16.64
N LYS A 151 9.03 -3.67 -16.41
CA LYS A 151 9.28 -4.40 -15.14
C LYS A 151 10.43 -3.87 -14.30
N ILE A 152 11.28 -3.05 -14.87
CA ILE A 152 12.41 -2.44 -14.15
C ILE A 152 11.93 -1.18 -13.44
N LYS A 153 12.39 -0.99 -12.21
CA LYS A 153 12.14 0.22 -11.42
C LYS A 153 13.45 0.87 -11.03
N VAL A 154 13.49 2.20 -11.11
CA VAL A 154 14.58 3.00 -10.58
C VAL A 154 14.32 3.32 -9.13
N ILE A 155 15.33 3.17 -8.30
CA ILE A 155 15.35 3.62 -6.91
C ILE A 155 16.37 4.75 -6.82
N LEU A 156 15.86 5.95 -6.60
CA LEU A 156 16.69 7.15 -6.43
C LEU A 156 16.91 7.41 -4.94
N ASN A 157 18.15 7.63 -4.56
CA ASN A 157 18.55 8.08 -3.23
C ASN A 157 19.36 9.38 -3.37
N VAL A 158 19.08 10.35 -2.53
CA VAL A 158 19.78 11.63 -2.48
C VAL A 158 20.24 11.88 -1.06
N SER A 159 21.55 11.82 -0.82
CA SER A 159 22.20 12.08 0.48
C SER A 159 21.52 11.37 1.68
N GLY A 160 21.02 10.15 1.46
CA GLY A 160 20.35 9.36 2.50
C GLY A 160 19.03 9.95 3.00
N TYR A 161 18.37 10.79 2.18
CA TYR A 161 17.15 11.49 2.58
C TYR A 161 16.03 10.56 3.03
N LYS A 162 15.82 9.43 2.33
CA LYS A 162 14.70 8.52 2.65
C LYS A 162 14.76 7.95 4.06
N GLU A 163 15.95 7.58 4.53
CA GLU A 163 16.17 7.09 5.90
C GLU A 163 15.97 8.19 6.92
N LYS A 164 16.52 9.39 6.66
CA LYS A 164 16.35 10.55 7.53
C LYS A 164 14.87 10.95 7.63
N ARG A 165 14.17 10.96 6.50
CA ARG A 165 12.74 11.28 6.44
C ARG A 165 11.90 10.25 7.19
N LYS A 166 12.20 8.96 7.03
CA LYS A 166 11.52 7.89 7.77
C LYS A 166 11.65 8.10 9.28
N LYS A 167 12.86 8.35 9.78
CA LYS A 167 13.10 8.63 11.21
C LYS A 167 12.29 9.84 11.68
N SER A 168 12.33 10.93 10.93
CA SER A 168 11.56 12.15 11.28
C SER A 168 10.04 11.89 11.33
N LEU A 169 9.51 11.05 10.46
CA LEU A 169 8.08 10.68 10.48
C LEU A 169 7.74 9.77 11.67
N GLU A 170 8.64 8.86 12.04
CA GLU A 170 8.49 8.00 13.22
C GLU A 170 8.49 8.83 14.51
N GLU A 171 9.41 9.79 14.63
CA GLU A 171 9.48 10.74 15.75
C GLU A 171 8.24 11.64 15.82
N LEU A 172 7.77 12.13 14.66
CA LEU A 172 6.54 12.90 14.56
C LEU A 172 5.34 12.08 15.06
N ALA A 173 5.23 10.83 14.62
CA ALA A 173 4.14 9.93 15.03
C ALA A 173 4.13 9.75 16.56
N GLU A 174 5.29 9.50 17.19
CA GLU A 174 5.40 9.37 18.64
C GLU A 174 5.04 10.67 19.38
N LYS A 175 5.53 11.81 18.90
CA LYS A 175 5.22 13.12 19.50
C LYS A 175 3.72 13.41 19.45
N ILE A 176 3.09 13.18 18.30
CA ILE A 176 1.66 13.43 18.13
C ILE A 176 0.83 12.42 18.94
N SER A 177 1.22 11.14 19.02
CA SER A 177 0.52 10.17 19.86
C SER A 177 0.48 10.59 21.33
N LYS A 178 1.61 11.08 21.87
CA LYS A 178 1.68 11.63 23.25
C LYS A 178 0.76 12.85 23.40
N THR A 179 0.69 13.69 22.39
CA THR A 179 -0.20 14.87 22.39
C THR A 179 -1.67 14.45 22.41
N VAL A 180 -2.07 13.49 21.56
CA VAL A 180 -3.43 12.94 21.51
C VAL A 180 -3.82 12.32 22.86
N ILE A 181 -2.93 11.55 23.48
CA ILE A 181 -3.18 10.95 24.80
C ILE A 181 -3.39 12.02 25.88
N ARG A 182 -2.57 13.07 25.87
CA ARG A 182 -2.66 14.16 26.86
C ARG A 182 -3.89 15.05 26.67
N THR A 183 -4.19 15.41 25.42
CA THR A 183 -5.25 16.38 25.10
C THR A 183 -6.62 15.74 24.90
N GLN A 184 -6.68 14.42 24.73
CA GLN A 184 -7.89 13.65 24.42
C GLN A 184 -8.54 14.06 23.08
N LYS A 185 -7.83 14.84 22.24
CA LYS A 185 -8.32 15.34 20.95
C LYS A 185 -7.62 14.64 19.81
N ARG A 186 -8.37 14.33 18.76
CA ARG A 186 -7.79 13.84 17.50
C ARG A 186 -6.90 14.91 16.86
N VAL A 187 -5.82 14.46 16.24
CA VAL A 187 -4.91 15.32 15.46
C VAL A 187 -4.90 14.86 14.03
N ILE A 188 -5.07 15.80 13.10
CA ILE A 188 -5.01 15.57 11.66
C ILE A 188 -3.66 16.08 11.18
N LEU A 189 -2.89 15.20 10.54
CA LEU A 189 -1.60 15.57 9.96
C LEU A 189 -1.81 16.20 8.58
N GLU A 190 -0.76 16.80 8.05
CA GLU A 190 -0.78 17.34 6.70
C GLU A 190 -0.86 16.22 5.64
N PRO A 191 -1.30 16.55 4.42
CA PRO A 191 -1.29 15.60 3.31
C PRO A 191 0.11 15.04 3.06
N MET A 192 0.19 13.75 2.77
CA MET A 192 1.46 13.08 2.48
C MET A 192 1.24 11.84 1.60
N PRO A 193 2.25 11.43 0.83
CA PRO A 193 2.18 10.24 -0.03
C PRO A 193 1.87 8.95 0.74
N ALA A 194 1.33 7.96 0.05
CA ALA A 194 0.90 6.69 0.65
C ALA A 194 2.01 5.97 1.43
N TYR A 195 3.26 6.02 0.96
CA TYR A 195 4.39 5.37 1.66
C TYR A 195 4.72 6.06 2.99
N GLU A 196 4.61 7.39 3.10
CA GLU A 196 4.81 8.14 4.36
C GLU A 196 3.68 7.86 5.35
N ARG A 197 2.43 7.81 4.85
CA ARG A 197 1.28 7.43 5.68
C ARG A 197 1.44 6.03 6.27
N LYS A 198 1.98 5.09 5.48
CA LYS A 198 2.28 3.74 5.93
C LYS A 198 3.33 3.71 7.06
N ILE A 199 4.35 4.58 7.01
CA ILE A 199 5.36 4.67 8.09
C ILE A 199 4.69 5.04 9.41
N ILE A 200 3.83 6.08 9.40
CA ILE A 200 3.11 6.54 10.59
C ILE A 200 2.16 5.45 11.12
N HIS A 201 1.39 4.80 10.25
CA HIS A 201 0.51 3.70 10.63
C HIS A 201 1.29 2.55 11.27
N SER A 202 2.39 2.12 10.63
CA SER A 202 3.22 1.03 11.15
C SER A 202 3.86 1.37 12.49
N LYS A 203 4.29 2.62 12.69
CA LYS A 203 4.91 3.07 13.95
C LYS A 203 3.93 3.06 15.12
N LEU A 204 2.65 3.34 14.86
CA LEU A 204 1.62 3.43 15.89
C LEU A 204 0.71 2.21 15.97
N GLN A 205 0.91 1.20 15.12
CA GLN A 205 0.06 0.02 15.03
C GLN A 205 -0.09 -0.71 16.38
N ASP A 206 1.03 -0.90 17.08
CA ASP A 206 1.09 -1.63 18.36
C ASP A 206 0.85 -0.73 19.58
N ASN A 207 0.53 0.55 19.38
CA ASN A 207 0.23 1.45 20.48
C ASN A 207 -1.16 1.12 21.06
N PRO A 208 -1.26 0.81 22.38
CA PRO A 208 -2.53 0.40 22.98
C PRO A 208 -3.53 1.55 23.12
N LYS A 209 -3.08 2.81 23.14
CA LYS A 209 -3.90 3.98 23.48
C LYS A 209 -4.38 4.79 22.28
N VAL A 210 -3.71 4.69 21.13
CA VAL A 210 -4.06 5.48 19.94
C VAL A 210 -4.29 4.58 18.72
N ALA A 211 -5.15 5.06 17.82
CA ALA A 211 -5.39 4.48 16.52
C ALA A 211 -5.11 5.51 15.42
N THR A 212 -4.91 5.05 14.21
CA THR A 212 -4.61 5.88 13.05
C THR A 212 -5.50 5.52 11.86
N GLU A 213 -5.97 6.52 11.15
CA GLU A 213 -6.79 6.37 9.94
C GLU A 213 -6.29 7.31 8.84
N SER A 214 -6.39 6.89 7.58
CA SER A 214 -6.10 7.75 6.43
C SER A 214 -7.40 8.26 5.82
N ILE A 215 -7.60 9.59 5.81
CA ILE A 215 -8.79 10.26 5.30
C ILE A 215 -8.48 11.11 4.08
N GLY A 216 -9.52 11.36 3.25
CA GLY A 216 -9.43 12.17 2.03
C GLY A 216 -8.94 11.37 0.82
N GLU A 217 -8.83 12.06 -0.32
CA GLU A 217 -8.40 11.51 -1.60
C GLU A 217 -7.04 12.08 -2.02
N GLU A 218 -6.31 11.32 -2.84
CA GLU A 218 -5.03 11.81 -3.39
C GLU A 218 -5.27 13.04 -4.28
N PRO A 219 -4.41 14.05 -4.25
CA PRO A 219 -3.15 14.16 -3.53
C PRO A 219 -3.28 14.66 -2.07
N ASN A 220 -4.49 14.99 -1.61
CA ASN A 220 -4.76 15.63 -0.31
C ASN A 220 -4.99 14.64 0.84
N ARG A 221 -4.72 13.36 0.61
CA ARG A 221 -4.94 12.32 1.61
C ARG A 221 -3.95 12.42 2.78
N LYS A 222 -4.47 12.32 4.01
CA LYS A 222 -3.75 12.60 5.26
C LYS A 222 -4.04 11.57 6.35
N VAL A 223 -3.18 11.52 7.36
CA VAL A 223 -3.34 10.63 8.52
C VAL A 223 -4.01 11.40 9.66
N VAL A 224 -4.95 10.75 10.30
CA VAL A 224 -5.55 11.19 11.57
C VAL A 224 -5.09 10.24 12.66
N ILE A 225 -4.68 10.79 13.80
CA ILE A 225 -4.30 10.06 15.02
C ILE A 225 -5.33 10.40 16.09
N PHE A 226 -5.94 9.39 16.70
CA PHE A 226 -6.99 9.54 17.69
C PHE A 226 -6.92 8.45 18.77
N LEU A 227 -7.64 8.62 19.88
CA LEU A 227 -7.67 7.64 20.96
C LEU A 227 -8.43 6.38 20.51
N LYS A 228 -7.91 5.22 20.88
CA LYS A 228 -8.68 3.97 20.82
C LYS A 228 -9.83 4.05 21.83
N LYS A 229 -11.01 3.70 21.39
CA LYS A 229 -12.18 3.50 22.26
C LYS A 229 -12.07 2.18 23.01
#